data_f0d36a79e245b3c101cc7261b2619038
#
_entry.id   f0d36a79e245b3c101cc7261b2619038
#
_cell.length_a   1.000
_cell.length_b   1.000
_cell.length_c   1.000
_cell.angle_alpha   90.00
_cell.angle_beta   90.00
_cell.angle_gamma   90.00
#
_symmetry.space_group_name_H-M   'P 1'
#
loop_
_entity.id
_entity.type
_entity.pdbx_description
1 polymer ?
#
loop_
_entity_poly.entity_id
_entity_poly.type
_entity_poly.pdbx_seq_one_letter_code
_entity_poly.pdbx_strand_id
1 'polypeptide(L)'
;MSAMTSVAQESYNGIRIIKSFTLENKVFQTFSLISDSFKIQSLKIVKLDSFFMPIVSLLMGASILLSIYKGGMLVIDDKIQIGGLTSFIMFVNRLLWPVMSIGWVASLFQKGKSAFIRYEEIMGLPTETAQEKIEAVNVKLTGDIQFQNVSYTYEDTGIQALHNISFHIKPGERWLIIGKTGSGKSTLAELLIRFYQNYQGSILLDGRPLESCGNSFIREQISYIPQDVFLFSDTVKNNIGFNTATSSDEEIINSAKDAQIHKEIIQFKDGYKTMVGERGITLSGGQKQRISIARAMIKPSPIYLFDDCLSALDVKTEKQLIEAMNQRDSKSTIILITHRIFNQLNFHKVLVLHDGKVAEIGSHEDLMNRKGYYYDIYKKQEMRGVEL
;
A
#
# COMPACT_ATOMS: atom_id res chain seq x y z
N MET A 1 18.28 9.39 -14.18
CA MET A 1 16.85 9.54 -14.50
C MET A 1 15.95 9.26 -13.29
N SER A 2 16.05 8.13 -12.61
CA SER A 2 15.22 7.83 -11.42
C SER A 2 15.22 8.93 -10.35
N ALA A 3 16.40 9.48 -9.97
CA ALA A 3 16.49 10.54 -8.99
C ALA A 3 15.73 11.82 -9.39
N MET A 4 15.76 12.21 -10.68
CA MET A 4 14.98 13.37 -11.18
C MET A 4 13.48 13.11 -11.07
N THR A 5 13.05 11.93 -11.47
CA THR A 5 11.63 11.52 -11.39
C THR A 5 11.15 11.48 -9.94
N SER A 6 11.96 10.94 -9.01
CA SER A 6 11.65 10.93 -7.57
C SER A 6 11.46 12.34 -7.02
N VAL A 7 12.41 13.26 -7.26
CA VAL A 7 12.30 14.65 -6.76
C VAL A 7 11.12 15.38 -7.37
N ALA A 8 10.83 15.17 -8.66
CA ALA A 8 9.64 15.75 -9.29
C ALA A 8 8.36 15.23 -8.65
N GLN A 9 8.24 13.91 -8.46
CA GLN A 9 7.07 13.27 -7.87
C GLN A 9 6.86 13.69 -6.41
N GLU A 10 7.94 13.76 -5.62
CA GLU A 10 7.91 14.29 -4.25
C GLU A 10 7.45 15.75 -4.21
N SER A 11 7.95 16.57 -5.14
CA SER A 11 7.56 17.98 -5.25
C SER A 11 6.09 18.14 -5.62
N TYR A 12 5.55 17.32 -6.53
CA TYR A 12 4.11 17.34 -6.85
C TYR A 12 3.26 16.87 -5.68
N ASN A 13 3.65 15.80 -5.01
CA ASN A 13 2.93 15.30 -3.84
C ASN A 13 2.95 16.32 -2.69
N GLY A 14 4.07 17.02 -2.50
CA GLY A 14 4.27 18.01 -1.47
C GLY A 14 3.94 19.46 -1.89
N ILE A 15 3.28 19.70 -3.03
CA ILE A 15 3.11 21.04 -3.61
C ILE A 15 2.47 22.04 -2.64
N ARG A 16 1.51 21.60 -1.82
CA ARG A 16 0.86 22.47 -0.83
C ARG A 16 1.84 22.95 0.24
N ILE A 17 2.74 22.08 0.68
CA ILE A 17 3.79 22.41 1.67
C ILE A 17 4.79 23.36 1.04
N ILE A 18 5.26 23.07 -0.17
CA ILE A 18 6.19 23.93 -0.92
C ILE A 18 5.62 25.34 -1.05
N LYS A 19 4.34 25.46 -1.40
CA LYS A 19 3.65 26.75 -1.55
C LYS A 19 3.43 27.45 -0.21
N SER A 20 3.01 26.73 0.85
CA SER A 20 2.75 27.33 2.16
C SER A 20 4.00 27.88 2.84
N PHE A 21 5.15 27.27 2.57
CA PHE A 21 6.44 27.70 3.14
C PHE A 21 7.33 28.48 2.15
N THR A 22 6.83 28.79 0.94
CA THR A 22 7.56 29.54 -0.11
C THR A 22 8.91 28.90 -0.44
N LEU A 23 8.92 27.56 -0.58
CA LEU A 23 10.15 26.77 -0.80
C LEU A 23 10.47 26.52 -2.27
N GLU A 24 9.77 27.17 -3.22
CA GLU A 24 9.93 26.95 -4.66
C GLU A 24 11.39 27.10 -5.11
N ASN A 25 12.06 28.14 -4.66
CA ASN A 25 13.46 28.39 -5.02
C ASN A 25 14.41 27.30 -4.53
N LYS A 26 14.18 26.79 -3.31
CA LYS A 26 15.00 25.70 -2.74
C LYS A 26 14.80 24.41 -3.51
N VAL A 27 13.55 24.05 -3.81
CA VAL A 27 13.21 22.86 -4.58
C VAL A 27 13.76 22.96 -6.01
N PHE A 28 13.63 24.13 -6.64
CA PHE A 28 14.20 24.40 -7.96
C PHE A 28 15.72 24.23 -7.98
N GLN A 29 16.43 24.77 -6.99
CA GLN A 29 17.88 24.60 -6.88
C GLN A 29 18.27 23.12 -6.73
N THR A 30 17.58 22.36 -5.87
CA THR A 30 17.82 20.92 -5.70
C THR A 30 17.61 20.17 -7.02
N PHE A 31 16.50 20.45 -7.71
CA PHE A 31 16.20 19.83 -9.00
C PHE A 31 17.24 20.21 -10.07
N SER A 32 17.69 21.48 -10.12
CA SER A 32 18.71 21.96 -11.04
C SER A 32 20.05 21.24 -10.84
N LEU A 33 20.50 21.06 -9.60
CA LEU A 33 21.74 20.32 -9.30
C LEU A 33 21.68 18.87 -9.81
N ILE A 34 20.55 18.18 -9.60
CA ILE A 34 20.37 16.81 -10.08
C ILE A 34 20.31 16.79 -11.62
N SER A 35 19.62 17.75 -12.23
CA SER A 35 19.54 17.91 -13.69
C SER A 35 20.91 18.17 -14.32
N ASP A 36 21.72 19.05 -13.73
CA ASP A 36 23.07 19.34 -14.21
C ASP A 36 24.00 18.13 -14.07
N SER A 37 23.91 17.41 -12.96
CA SER A 37 24.64 16.14 -12.78
C SER A 37 24.26 15.11 -13.85
N PHE A 38 22.97 14.94 -14.13
CA PHE A 38 22.47 14.06 -15.18
C PHE A 38 22.97 14.51 -16.56
N LYS A 39 22.91 15.81 -16.86
CA LYS A 39 23.44 16.40 -18.11
C LYS A 39 24.93 16.09 -18.30
N ILE A 40 25.75 16.29 -17.26
CA ILE A 40 27.20 16.02 -17.33
C ILE A 40 27.45 14.53 -17.62
N GLN A 41 26.76 13.63 -16.93
CA GLN A 41 26.90 12.18 -17.16
C GLN A 41 26.44 11.79 -18.56
N SER A 42 25.31 12.32 -19.02
CA SER A 42 24.78 12.06 -20.37
C SER A 42 25.73 12.58 -21.44
N LEU A 43 26.32 13.76 -21.26
CA LEU A 43 27.30 14.32 -22.20
C LEU A 43 28.59 13.48 -22.29
N LYS A 44 29.01 12.83 -21.17
CA LYS A 44 30.15 11.90 -21.23
C LYS A 44 29.87 10.70 -22.13
N ILE A 45 28.67 10.12 -22.02
CA ILE A 45 28.24 8.98 -22.87
C ILE A 45 28.14 9.42 -24.31
N VAL A 46 27.45 10.54 -24.57
CA VAL A 46 27.28 11.09 -25.95
C VAL A 46 28.63 11.40 -26.60
N LYS A 47 29.61 11.93 -25.85
CA LYS A 47 30.96 12.15 -26.38
C LYS A 47 31.62 10.85 -26.84
N LEU A 48 31.53 9.78 -26.05
CA LEU A 48 32.06 8.47 -26.44
C LEU A 48 31.39 7.94 -27.71
N ASP A 49 30.07 7.99 -27.73
CA ASP A 49 29.29 7.55 -28.88
C ASP A 49 29.57 8.38 -30.14
N SER A 50 29.78 9.70 -29.99
CA SER A 50 30.06 10.60 -31.09
C SER A 50 31.40 10.30 -31.79
N PHE A 51 32.41 9.80 -31.09
CA PHE A 51 33.68 9.40 -31.67
C PHE A 51 33.65 8.03 -32.36
N PHE A 52 32.70 7.19 -32.00
CA PHE A 52 32.66 5.82 -32.52
C PHE A 52 32.48 5.78 -34.03
N MET A 53 31.48 6.50 -34.58
CA MET A 53 31.21 6.49 -36.02
C MET A 53 32.35 7.09 -36.88
N PRO A 54 32.95 8.27 -36.55
CA PRO A 54 34.09 8.78 -37.27
C PRO A 54 35.30 7.84 -37.29
N ILE A 55 35.60 7.18 -36.17
CA ILE A 55 36.67 6.20 -36.09
C ILE A 55 36.44 5.02 -36.99
N VAL A 56 35.23 4.44 -36.94
CA VAL A 56 34.85 3.31 -37.81
C VAL A 56 34.92 3.69 -39.27
N SER A 57 34.42 4.88 -39.63
CA SER A 57 34.48 5.39 -41.01
C SER A 57 35.90 5.61 -41.51
N LEU A 58 36.80 6.12 -40.65
CA LEU A 58 38.20 6.29 -40.94
C LEU A 58 38.92 4.95 -41.16
N LEU A 59 38.69 3.97 -40.28
CA LEU A 59 39.26 2.64 -40.42
C LEU A 59 38.77 1.94 -41.71
N MET A 60 37.49 2.10 -42.03
CA MET A 60 36.91 1.58 -43.28
C MET A 60 37.52 2.23 -44.51
N GLY A 61 37.61 3.56 -44.51
CA GLY A 61 38.28 4.29 -45.61
C GLY A 61 39.72 3.85 -45.79
N ALA A 62 40.48 3.71 -44.70
CA ALA A 62 41.85 3.20 -44.76
C ALA A 62 41.91 1.73 -45.35
N SER A 63 40.98 0.86 -44.89
CA SER A 63 40.88 -0.51 -45.43
C SER A 63 40.59 -0.55 -46.95
N ILE A 64 39.67 0.30 -47.43
CA ILE A 64 39.37 0.42 -48.84
C ILE A 64 40.58 0.94 -49.63
N LEU A 65 41.26 1.97 -49.12
CA LEU A 65 42.48 2.52 -49.77
C LEU A 65 43.58 1.46 -49.87
N LEU A 66 43.82 0.71 -48.79
CA LEU A 66 44.78 -0.40 -48.80
C LEU A 66 44.38 -1.52 -49.78
N SER A 67 43.09 -1.83 -49.88
CA SER A 67 42.58 -2.80 -50.81
C SER A 67 42.75 -2.37 -52.24
N ILE A 68 42.48 -1.11 -52.56
CA ILE A 68 42.71 -0.55 -53.90
C ILE A 68 44.19 -0.54 -54.23
N TYR A 69 45.06 -0.11 -53.32
CA TYR A 69 46.49 -0.06 -53.51
C TYR A 69 47.10 -1.45 -53.82
N LYS A 70 46.90 -2.36 -52.85
CA LYS A 70 47.43 -3.73 -53.00
C LYS A 70 46.74 -4.53 -54.09
N GLY A 71 45.42 -4.45 -54.18
CA GLY A 71 44.64 -5.15 -55.19
C GLY A 71 44.93 -4.61 -56.59
N GLY A 72 45.14 -3.28 -56.75
CA GLY A 72 45.53 -2.66 -58.00
C GLY A 72 46.91 -3.16 -58.50
N MET A 73 47.87 -3.31 -57.60
CA MET A 73 49.16 -3.90 -57.92
C MET A 73 49.01 -5.35 -58.45
N LEU A 74 48.17 -6.15 -57.79
CA LEU A 74 47.90 -7.53 -58.20
C LEU A 74 47.18 -7.63 -59.53
N VAL A 75 46.35 -6.64 -59.91
CA VAL A 75 45.75 -6.54 -61.22
C VAL A 75 46.79 -6.17 -62.27
N ILE A 76 47.70 -5.25 -62.02
CA ILE A 76 48.77 -4.89 -62.92
C ILE A 76 49.71 -6.07 -63.17
N ASP A 77 49.97 -6.92 -62.13
CA ASP A 77 50.74 -8.16 -62.25
C ASP A 77 49.95 -9.33 -62.88
N ASP A 78 48.77 -9.10 -63.41
CA ASP A 78 47.86 -10.13 -63.97
C ASP A 78 47.50 -11.29 -63.06
N LYS A 79 47.63 -11.08 -61.72
CA LYS A 79 47.33 -12.09 -60.71
C LYS A 79 45.87 -12.20 -60.37
N ILE A 80 45.13 -11.12 -60.51
CA ILE A 80 43.67 -11.04 -60.27
C ILE A 80 43.00 -10.19 -61.35
N GLN A 81 41.71 -10.44 -61.62
CA GLN A 81 40.92 -9.63 -62.51
C GLN A 81 40.34 -8.41 -61.78
N ILE A 82 40.05 -7.31 -62.52
CA ILE A 82 39.41 -6.09 -61.99
C ILE A 82 38.09 -6.41 -61.29
N GLY A 83 37.28 -7.35 -61.80
CA GLY A 83 36.05 -7.83 -61.20
C GLY A 83 36.26 -8.46 -59.80
N GLY A 84 37.38 -9.15 -59.58
CA GLY A 84 37.75 -9.70 -58.26
C GLY A 84 38.04 -8.65 -57.21
N LEU A 85 38.79 -7.58 -57.64
CA LEU A 85 39.05 -6.44 -56.77
C LEU A 85 37.76 -5.71 -56.38
N THR A 86 36.90 -5.45 -57.37
CA THR A 86 35.62 -4.78 -57.12
C THR A 86 34.73 -5.58 -56.20
N SER A 87 34.64 -6.91 -56.40
CA SER A 87 33.89 -7.81 -55.53
C SER A 87 34.44 -7.79 -54.08
N PHE A 88 35.77 -7.79 -53.92
CA PHE A 88 36.40 -7.72 -52.61
C PHE A 88 36.01 -6.43 -51.85
N ILE A 89 36.07 -5.25 -52.50
CA ILE A 89 35.66 -3.97 -51.96
C ILE A 89 34.19 -4.00 -51.57
N MET A 90 33.32 -4.59 -52.39
CA MET A 90 31.90 -4.75 -52.06
C MET A 90 31.69 -5.63 -50.82
N PHE A 91 32.45 -6.72 -50.65
CA PHE A 91 32.36 -7.56 -49.45
C PHE A 91 32.86 -6.82 -48.20
N VAL A 92 33.95 -6.07 -48.26
CA VAL A 92 34.44 -5.24 -47.17
C VAL A 92 33.36 -4.25 -46.71
N ASN A 93 32.68 -3.56 -47.63
CA ASN A 93 31.59 -2.67 -47.35
C ASN A 93 30.37 -3.40 -46.72
N ARG A 94 30.03 -4.58 -47.17
CA ARG A 94 28.92 -5.39 -46.62
C ARG A 94 29.22 -5.88 -45.18
N LEU A 95 30.47 -6.07 -44.80
CA LEU A 95 30.88 -6.48 -43.43
C LEU A 95 30.71 -5.37 -42.42
N LEU A 96 30.61 -4.10 -42.84
CA LEU A 96 30.45 -2.97 -41.92
C LEU A 96 29.22 -3.12 -41.03
N TRP A 97 28.08 -3.43 -41.61
CA TRP A 97 26.83 -3.51 -40.86
C TRP A 97 26.79 -4.66 -39.82
N PRO A 98 27.20 -5.90 -40.11
CA PRO A 98 27.32 -6.96 -39.13
C PRO A 98 28.28 -6.60 -37.99
N VAL A 99 29.43 -6.01 -38.27
CA VAL A 99 30.39 -5.59 -37.19
C VAL A 99 29.81 -4.53 -36.28
N MET A 100 29.13 -3.52 -36.85
CA MET A 100 28.45 -2.48 -36.07
C MET A 100 27.29 -3.05 -35.25
N SER A 101 26.55 -3.99 -35.77
CA SER A 101 25.41 -4.60 -35.11
C SER A 101 25.79 -5.37 -33.80
N ILE A 102 27.03 -5.91 -33.72
CA ILE A 102 27.51 -6.61 -32.54
C ILE A 102 27.51 -5.66 -31.31
N GLY A 103 28.02 -4.44 -31.47
CA GLY A 103 28.02 -3.45 -30.37
C GLY A 103 26.59 -3.06 -29.93
N TRP A 104 25.70 -2.86 -30.89
CA TRP A 104 24.29 -2.57 -30.62
C TRP A 104 23.59 -3.72 -29.91
N VAL A 105 23.77 -4.96 -30.40
CA VAL A 105 23.20 -6.17 -29.77
C VAL A 105 23.74 -6.37 -28.37
N ALA A 106 25.04 -6.17 -28.13
CA ALA A 106 25.64 -6.27 -26.80
C ALA A 106 25.02 -5.24 -25.83
N SER A 107 24.82 -4.00 -26.28
CA SER A 107 24.13 -2.96 -25.49
C SER A 107 22.69 -3.31 -25.18
N LEU A 108 21.96 -3.84 -26.16
CA LEU A 108 20.57 -4.29 -25.99
C LEU A 108 20.48 -5.45 -24.99
N PHE A 109 21.41 -6.40 -25.08
CA PHE A 109 21.49 -7.53 -24.14
C PHE A 109 21.74 -7.07 -22.71
N GLN A 110 22.68 -6.12 -22.50
CA GLN A 110 22.93 -5.57 -21.15
C GLN A 110 21.70 -4.86 -20.56
N LYS A 111 20.98 -4.06 -21.37
CA LYS A 111 19.73 -3.43 -20.94
C LYS A 111 18.66 -4.46 -20.59
N GLY A 112 18.52 -5.48 -21.43
CA GLY A 112 17.61 -6.60 -21.20
C GLY A 112 17.93 -7.35 -19.92
N LYS A 113 19.22 -7.69 -19.70
CA LYS A 113 19.67 -8.35 -18.47
C LYS A 113 19.33 -7.53 -17.19
N SER A 114 19.59 -6.22 -17.21
CA SER A 114 19.29 -5.34 -16.07
C SER A 114 17.80 -5.20 -15.80
N ALA A 115 16.96 -5.25 -16.84
CA ALA A 115 15.52 -5.26 -16.69
C ALA A 115 15.01 -6.62 -16.16
N PHE A 116 15.60 -7.72 -16.65
CA PHE A 116 15.24 -9.08 -16.23
C PHE A 116 15.58 -9.34 -14.75
N ILE A 117 16.74 -8.90 -14.28
CA ILE A 117 17.12 -9.02 -12.85
C ILE A 117 16.08 -8.32 -11.97
N ARG A 118 15.67 -7.08 -12.29
CA ARG A 118 14.62 -6.39 -11.54
C ARG A 118 13.25 -7.06 -11.60
N TYR A 119 12.94 -7.66 -12.75
CA TYR A 119 11.72 -8.47 -12.90
C TYR A 119 11.78 -9.71 -12.01
N GLU A 120 12.92 -10.41 -11.99
CA GLU A 120 13.14 -11.61 -11.19
C GLU A 120 13.10 -11.30 -9.68
N GLU A 121 13.67 -10.16 -9.25
CA GLU A 121 13.59 -9.68 -7.87
C GLU A 121 12.13 -9.49 -7.41
N ILE A 122 11.28 -8.92 -8.27
CA ILE A 122 9.86 -8.71 -7.95
C ILE A 122 9.08 -10.02 -7.98
N MET A 123 9.30 -10.84 -9.03
CA MET A 123 8.57 -12.11 -9.20
C MET A 123 9.04 -13.20 -8.25
N GLY A 124 10.26 -13.09 -7.73
CA GLY A 124 10.81 -14.00 -6.73
C GLY A 124 10.33 -13.73 -5.30
N LEU A 125 9.62 -12.62 -5.07
CA LEU A 125 9.03 -12.35 -3.76
C LEU A 125 7.97 -13.42 -3.44
N PRO A 126 8.00 -13.99 -2.23
CA PRO A 126 7.00 -14.98 -1.83
C PRO A 126 5.61 -14.33 -1.85
N THR A 127 4.68 -14.93 -2.59
CA THR A 127 3.29 -14.51 -2.57
C THR A 127 2.59 -15.06 -1.34
N GLU A 128 1.77 -14.26 -0.68
CA GLU A 128 0.96 -14.71 0.46
C GLU A 128 0.13 -15.95 0.14
N THR A 129 -0.36 -16.05 -1.11
CA THR A 129 -1.20 -17.16 -1.58
C THR A 129 -0.43 -18.45 -1.87
N ALA A 130 0.89 -18.39 -2.12
CA ALA A 130 1.69 -19.59 -2.37
C ALA A 130 1.82 -20.51 -1.14
N GLN A 131 1.56 -20.00 0.05
CA GLN A 131 1.57 -20.76 1.30
C GLN A 131 0.20 -21.35 1.66
N GLU A 132 -0.87 -21.01 0.93
CA GLU A 132 -2.23 -21.50 1.19
C GLU A 132 -2.47 -22.91 0.62
N LYS A 133 -1.76 -23.92 1.13
CA LYS A 133 -2.20 -25.34 1.05
C LYS A 133 -3.22 -25.67 2.14
N ILE A 134 -4.03 -24.70 2.54
CA ILE A 134 -5.02 -24.88 3.61
C ILE A 134 -6.33 -25.26 2.93
N GLU A 135 -6.88 -26.42 3.31
CA GLU A 135 -8.21 -26.87 2.89
C GLU A 135 -9.22 -25.74 3.09
N ALA A 136 -10.01 -25.44 2.06
CA ALA A 136 -11.06 -24.44 2.12
C ALA A 136 -12.05 -24.84 3.23
N VAL A 137 -11.90 -24.24 4.40
CA VAL A 137 -12.83 -24.44 5.51
C VAL A 137 -14.09 -23.63 5.21
N ASN A 138 -15.10 -24.26 4.63
CA ASN A 138 -16.41 -23.67 4.35
C ASN A 138 -17.28 -23.49 5.63
N VAL A 139 -16.66 -23.09 6.75
CA VAL A 139 -17.38 -22.87 8.01
C VAL A 139 -17.39 -21.37 8.31
N LYS A 140 -18.57 -20.80 8.45
CA LYS A 140 -18.73 -19.41 8.90
C LYS A 140 -18.26 -19.31 10.35
N LEU A 141 -17.38 -18.32 10.65
CA LEU A 141 -16.92 -18.05 12.01
C LEU A 141 -18.10 -17.61 12.90
N THR A 142 -18.00 -17.93 14.19
CA THR A 142 -18.94 -17.43 15.22
C THR A 142 -18.45 -16.13 15.82
N GLY A 143 -17.16 -15.83 15.71
CA GLY A 143 -16.53 -14.60 16.20
C GLY A 143 -15.87 -14.73 17.57
N ASP A 144 -15.47 -15.95 17.97
CA ASP A 144 -14.61 -16.18 19.14
C ASP A 144 -13.15 -15.82 18.80
N ILE A 145 -12.53 -14.94 19.60
CA ILE A 145 -11.17 -14.45 19.36
C ILE A 145 -10.35 -14.59 20.64
N GLN A 146 -9.26 -15.33 20.60
CA GLN A 146 -8.41 -15.52 21.76
C GLN A 146 -6.95 -15.23 21.41
N PHE A 147 -6.31 -14.34 22.18
CA PHE A 147 -4.89 -14.09 22.17
C PHE A 147 -4.25 -14.75 23.39
N GLN A 148 -3.18 -15.53 23.17
CA GLN A 148 -2.47 -16.28 24.20
C GLN A 148 -0.99 -15.96 24.16
N ASN A 149 -0.52 -15.15 25.10
CA ASN A 149 0.89 -14.74 25.25
C ASN A 149 1.52 -14.19 23.96
N VAL A 150 0.75 -13.39 23.20
CA VAL A 150 1.16 -12.89 21.89
C VAL A 150 2.17 -11.76 22.06
N SER A 151 3.35 -11.91 21.43
CA SER A 151 4.36 -10.86 21.30
C SER A 151 4.73 -10.67 19.84
N TYR A 152 4.96 -9.42 19.45
CA TYR A 152 5.30 -9.08 18.07
C TYR A 152 6.34 -7.98 17.99
N THR A 153 7.34 -8.20 17.11
CA THR A 153 8.41 -7.24 16.79
C THR A 153 8.42 -6.99 15.29
N TYR A 154 8.40 -5.72 14.86
CA TYR A 154 8.52 -5.35 13.46
C TYR A 154 9.92 -5.72 12.94
N GLU A 155 10.00 -6.50 11.86
CA GLU A 155 11.26 -7.01 11.31
C GLU A 155 12.17 -5.91 10.76
N ASP A 156 11.59 -4.91 10.14
CA ASP A 156 12.29 -3.80 9.48
C ASP A 156 12.87 -2.77 10.47
N THR A 157 12.21 -2.54 11.60
CA THR A 157 12.61 -1.53 12.60
C THR A 157 13.19 -2.12 13.89
N GLY A 158 12.95 -3.41 14.16
CA GLY A 158 13.31 -4.08 15.41
C GLY A 158 12.47 -3.61 16.61
N ILE A 159 11.41 -2.82 16.39
CA ILE A 159 10.55 -2.32 17.47
C ILE A 159 9.59 -3.41 17.92
N GLN A 160 9.66 -3.79 19.19
CA GLN A 160 8.69 -4.71 19.78
C GLN A 160 7.41 -3.94 20.12
N ALA A 161 6.35 -4.19 19.35
CA ALA A 161 5.07 -3.47 19.46
C ALA A 161 4.10 -4.13 20.45
N LEU A 162 4.19 -5.45 20.66
CA LEU A 162 3.34 -6.19 21.58
C LEU A 162 4.19 -7.09 22.50
N HIS A 163 3.84 -7.12 23.77
CA HIS A 163 4.54 -7.87 24.81
C HIS A 163 3.57 -8.75 25.59
N ASN A 164 3.57 -10.06 25.30
CA ASN A 164 2.84 -11.08 26.06
C ASN A 164 1.34 -10.74 26.25
N ILE A 165 0.66 -10.40 25.18
CA ILE A 165 -0.75 -10.03 25.16
C ILE A 165 -1.62 -11.27 25.30
N SER A 166 -2.54 -11.26 26.29
CA SER A 166 -3.50 -12.33 26.48
C SER A 166 -4.88 -11.78 26.82
N PHE A 167 -5.90 -12.16 26.05
CA PHE A 167 -7.31 -11.84 26.28
C PHE A 167 -8.21 -12.77 25.47
N HIS A 168 -9.52 -12.78 25.81
CA HIS A 168 -10.52 -13.58 25.15
C HIS A 168 -11.80 -12.78 24.91
N ILE A 169 -12.22 -12.68 23.67
CA ILE A 169 -13.47 -12.05 23.21
C ILE A 169 -14.42 -13.18 22.80
N LYS A 170 -15.58 -13.25 23.42
CA LYS A 170 -16.59 -14.25 23.10
C LYS A 170 -17.44 -13.83 21.88
N PRO A 171 -18.05 -14.79 21.18
CA PRO A 171 -18.95 -14.47 20.06
C PRO A 171 -20.03 -13.47 20.45
N GLY A 172 -20.23 -12.44 19.61
CA GLY A 172 -21.20 -11.38 19.81
C GLY A 172 -20.81 -10.34 20.87
N GLU A 173 -19.66 -10.47 21.52
CA GLU A 173 -19.18 -9.42 22.43
C GLU A 173 -18.72 -8.17 21.65
N ARG A 174 -18.88 -7.04 22.30
CA ARG A 174 -18.42 -5.73 21.82
C ARG A 174 -17.33 -5.25 22.73
N TRP A 175 -16.13 -5.07 22.18
CA TRP A 175 -14.97 -4.64 22.93
C TRP A 175 -14.46 -3.28 22.45
N LEU A 176 -14.08 -2.46 23.40
CA LEU A 176 -13.37 -1.22 23.16
C LEU A 176 -11.88 -1.45 23.48
N ILE A 177 -10.99 -1.18 22.53
CA ILE A 177 -9.54 -1.23 22.75
C ILE A 177 -9.02 0.20 22.74
N ILE A 178 -8.48 0.64 23.87
CA ILE A 178 -7.96 1.99 24.04
C ILE A 178 -6.49 1.99 24.41
N GLY A 179 -5.83 3.12 24.20
CA GLY A 179 -4.43 3.34 24.58
C GLY A 179 -3.84 4.55 23.86
N LYS A 180 -2.69 5.01 24.30
CA LYS A 180 -1.96 6.09 23.64
C LYS A 180 -1.56 5.69 22.21
N THR A 181 -1.26 6.70 21.37
CA THR A 181 -0.62 6.46 20.07
C THR A 181 0.69 5.69 20.28
N GLY A 182 0.96 4.68 19.48
CA GLY A 182 2.13 3.81 19.61
C GLY A 182 2.01 2.70 20.66
N SER A 183 0.84 2.49 21.31
CA SER A 183 0.68 1.40 22.30
C SER A 183 0.44 0.02 21.70
N GLY A 184 0.47 -0.16 20.37
CA GLY A 184 0.31 -1.46 19.71
C GLY A 184 -1.12 -1.81 19.28
N LYS A 185 -2.09 -0.88 19.33
CA LYS A 185 -3.50 -1.14 18.99
C LYS A 185 -3.70 -1.59 17.54
N SER A 186 -3.17 -0.83 16.59
CA SER A 186 -3.27 -1.17 15.16
C SER A 186 -2.51 -2.45 14.85
N THR A 187 -1.35 -2.68 15.49
CA THR A 187 -0.58 -3.92 15.36
C THR A 187 -1.41 -5.14 15.77
N LEU A 188 -2.23 -5.03 16.83
CA LEU A 188 -3.13 -6.08 17.26
C LEU A 188 -4.20 -6.38 16.20
N ALA A 189 -4.77 -5.33 15.58
CA ALA A 189 -5.72 -5.48 14.49
C ALA A 189 -5.09 -6.14 13.26
N GLU A 190 -3.90 -5.69 12.89
CA GLU A 190 -3.16 -6.17 11.71
C GLU A 190 -2.69 -7.62 11.87
N LEU A 191 -2.36 -8.06 13.09
CA LEU A 191 -2.11 -9.47 13.38
C LEU A 191 -3.37 -10.32 13.21
N LEU A 192 -4.53 -9.84 13.68
CA LEU A 192 -5.79 -10.58 13.59
C LEU A 192 -6.23 -10.84 12.14
N ILE A 193 -5.97 -9.89 11.23
CA ILE A 193 -6.25 -10.03 9.79
C ILE A 193 -5.08 -10.63 9.00
N ARG A 194 -4.03 -11.09 9.70
CA ARG A 194 -2.81 -11.67 9.14
C ARG A 194 -2.11 -10.78 8.11
N PHE A 195 -1.97 -9.49 8.38
CA PHE A 195 -1.03 -8.66 7.65
C PHE A 195 0.41 -8.97 8.08
N TYR A 196 0.58 -9.38 9.33
CA TYR A 196 1.85 -9.88 9.87
C TYR A 196 1.67 -11.32 10.34
N GLN A 197 2.69 -12.17 10.13
CA GLN A 197 2.62 -13.61 10.40
C GLN A 197 3.64 -14.08 11.44
N ASN A 198 4.76 -13.40 11.59
CA ASN A 198 5.87 -13.82 12.47
C ASN A 198 5.70 -13.24 13.88
N TYR A 199 4.83 -13.83 14.69
CA TYR A 199 4.61 -13.46 16.09
C TYR A 199 4.88 -14.65 17.02
N GLN A 200 5.13 -14.38 18.30
CA GLN A 200 5.25 -15.39 19.36
C GLN A 200 3.90 -15.55 20.07
N GLY A 201 3.64 -16.73 20.63
CA GLY A 201 2.36 -17.05 21.26
C GLY A 201 1.37 -17.66 20.29
N SER A 202 0.08 -17.56 20.55
CA SER A 202 -1.00 -18.12 19.70
C SER A 202 -2.19 -17.17 19.60
N ILE A 203 -2.76 -17.05 18.42
CA ILE A 203 -4.03 -16.38 18.16
C ILE A 203 -5.00 -17.44 17.66
N LEU A 204 -6.15 -17.55 18.33
CA LEU A 204 -7.20 -18.52 17.95
C LEU A 204 -8.43 -17.77 17.43
N LEU A 205 -9.03 -18.28 16.35
CA LEU A 205 -10.35 -17.91 15.86
C LEU A 205 -11.26 -19.13 15.94
N ASP A 206 -12.35 -19.03 16.69
CA ASP A 206 -13.27 -20.14 16.97
C ASP A 206 -12.52 -21.41 17.42
N GLY A 207 -11.52 -21.23 18.29
CA GLY A 207 -10.70 -22.32 18.83
C GLY A 207 -9.64 -22.87 17.86
N ARG A 208 -9.52 -22.34 16.64
CA ARG A 208 -8.53 -22.77 15.64
C ARG A 208 -7.36 -21.80 15.60
N PRO A 209 -6.12 -22.28 15.52
CA PRO A 209 -4.96 -21.40 15.34
C PRO A 209 -5.11 -20.56 14.06
N LEU A 210 -4.81 -19.27 14.18
CA LEU A 210 -4.91 -18.32 13.07
C LEU A 210 -4.04 -18.75 11.87
N GLU A 211 -2.90 -19.37 12.14
CA GLU A 211 -1.98 -19.87 11.13
C GLU A 211 -2.57 -21.03 10.31
N SER A 212 -3.52 -21.77 10.88
CA SER A 212 -4.23 -22.87 10.20
C SER A 212 -5.34 -22.39 9.28
N CYS A 213 -5.71 -21.12 9.36
CA CYS A 213 -6.73 -20.52 8.51
C CYS A 213 -6.07 -19.81 7.32
N GLY A 214 -6.63 -19.94 6.11
CA GLY A 214 -6.15 -19.21 4.93
C GLY A 214 -6.36 -17.70 5.08
N ASN A 215 -5.46 -16.88 4.52
CA ASN A 215 -5.58 -15.42 4.55
C ASN A 215 -6.88 -14.95 3.90
N SER A 216 -7.24 -15.53 2.76
CA SER A 216 -8.49 -15.24 2.05
C SER A 216 -9.70 -15.53 2.92
N PHE A 217 -9.73 -16.71 3.60
CA PHE A 217 -10.80 -17.07 4.51
C PHE A 217 -10.95 -16.06 5.65
N ILE A 218 -9.87 -15.70 6.32
CA ILE A 218 -9.87 -14.74 7.44
C ILE A 218 -10.41 -13.38 6.98
N ARG A 219 -9.87 -12.87 5.87
CA ARG A 219 -10.25 -11.55 5.32
C ARG A 219 -11.66 -11.53 4.73
N GLU A 220 -12.23 -12.68 4.40
CA GLU A 220 -13.64 -12.81 4.05
C GLU A 220 -14.58 -12.79 5.26
N GLN A 221 -14.12 -13.26 6.42
CA GLN A 221 -14.92 -13.35 7.64
C GLN A 221 -14.77 -12.11 8.55
N ILE A 222 -13.73 -11.30 8.36
CA ILE A 222 -13.47 -10.09 9.16
C ILE A 222 -13.65 -8.85 8.28
N SER A 223 -14.61 -7.98 8.64
CA SER A 223 -14.71 -6.65 8.06
C SER A 223 -13.79 -5.70 8.79
N TYR A 224 -12.68 -5.31 8.15
CA TYR A 224 -11.68 -4.42 8.69
C TYR A 224 -11.76 -3.01 8.11
N ILE A 225 -11.72 -2.00 8.96
CA ILE A 225 -11.64 -0.59 8.58
C ILE A 225 -10.36 -0.04 9.17
N PRO A 226 -9.35 0.26 8.34
CA PRO A 226 -8.07 0.79 8.79
C PRO A 226 -8.18 2.25 9.25
N GLN A 227 -7.20 2.70 10.03
CA GLN A 227 -7.06 4.09 10.46
C GLN A 227 -6.93 5.04 9.27
N ASP A 228 -6.07 4.69 8.30
CA ASP A 228 -5.89 5.46 7.07
C ASP A 228 -6.87 5.00 6.00
N VAL A 229 -7.89 5.81 5.77
CA VAL A 229 -8.93 5.51 4.79
C VAL A 229 -8.43 5.75 3.37
N PHE A 230 -8.48 4.70 2.54
CA PHE A 230 -8.21 4.79 1.12
C PHE A 230 -9.48 4.62 0.29
N LEU A 231 -9.73 5.58 -0.62
CA LEU A 231 -10.78 5.49 -1.63
C LEU A 231 -10.15 5.45 -3.03
N PHE A 232 -10.66 4.54 -3.85
CA PHE A 232 -10.25 4.40 -5.24
C PHE A 232 -10.78 5.55 -6.09
N SER A 233 -10.06 5.90 -7.15
CA SER A 233 -10.50 6.89 -8.14
C SER A 233 -11.62 6.32 -9.02
N ASP A 234 -12.79 6.18 -8.43
CA ASP A 234 -13.99 5.60 -9.01
C ASP A 234 -15.23 6.31 -8.42
N THR A 235 -16.43 5.87 -8.76
CA THR A 235 -17.67 6.42 -8.21
C THR A 235 -17.83 6.12 -6.73
N VAL A 236 -18.62 6.91 -6.02
CA VAL A 236 -19.02 6.63 -4.63
C VAL A 236 -19.67 5.26 -4.52
N LYS A 237 -20.56 4.92 -5.48
CA LYS A 237 -21.21 3.60 -5.58
C LYS A 237 -20.19 2.47 -5.60
N ASN A 238 -19.23 2.52 -6.51
CA ASN A 238 -18.20 1.48 -6.67
C ASN A 238 -17.27 1.42 -5.46
N ASN A 239 -16.97 2.56 -4.82
CA ASN A 239 -16.21 2.58 -3.59
C ASN A 239 -16.93 1.88 -2.43
N ILE A 240 -18.25 2.04 -2.28
CA ILE A 240 -19.02 1.33 -1.26
C ILE A 240 -19.16 -0.15 -1.62
N GLY A 241 -19.50 -0.47 -2.88
CA GLY A 241 -19.70 -1.84 -3.37
C GLY A 241 -18.41 -2.62 -3.61
N PHE A 242 -17.24 -2.07 -3.34
CA PHE A 242 -15.94 -2.66 -3.67
C PHE A 242 -15.72 -4.07 -3.11
N ASN A 243 -16.30 -4.35 -1.96
CA ASN A 243 -16.14 -5.64 -1.26
C ASN A 243 -17.10 -6.75 -1.76
N THR A 244 -17.97 -6.44 -2.72
CA THR A 244 -18.96 -7.41 -3.22
C THR A 244 -19.12 -7.28 -4.73
N ALA A 245 -18.86 -8.35 -5.47
CA ALA A 245 -18.95 -8.36 -6.92
C ALA A 245 -20.38 -8.12 -7.47
N THR A 246 -21.41 -8.24 -6.63
CA THR A 246 -22.83 -8.26 -7.03
C THR A 246 -23.75 -7.49 -6.09
N SER A 247 -23.27 -6.43 -5.43
CA SER A 247 -24.14 -5.64 -4.55
C SER A 247 -25.23 -4.94 -5.34
N SER A 248 -26.47 -5.11 -4.88
CA SER A 248 -27.61 -4.36 -5.40
C SER A 248 -27.52 -2.88 -5.00
N ASP A 249 -28.18 -2.01 -5.76
CA ASP A 249 -28.27 -0.58 -5.42
C ASP A 249 -28.91 -0.36 -4.04
N GLU A 250 -29.82 -1.22 -3.67
CA GLU A 250 -30.50 -1.18 -2.36
C GLU A 250 -29.54 -1.48 -1.21
N GLU A 251 -28.70 -2.50 -1.33
CA GLU A 251 -27.66 -2.83 -0.34
C GLU A 251 -26.65 -1.69 -0.16
N ILE A 252 -26.22 -1.07 -1.26
CA ILE A 252 -25.32 0.09 -1.24
C ILE A 252 -25.98 1.28 -0.51
N ILE A 253 -27.25 1.58 -0.82
CA ILE A 253 -27.99 2.66 -0.17
C ILE A 253 -28.19 2.38 1.32
N ASN A 254 -28.55 1.16 1.68
CA ASN A 254 -28.74 0.79 3.08
C ASN A 254 -27.43 0.87 3.86
N SER A 255 -26.32 0.39 3.30
CA SER A 255 -24.99 0.52 3.90
C SER A 255 -24.57 1.98 4.08
N ALA A 256 -24.89 2.85 3.11
CA ALA A 256 -24.65 4.28 3.22
C ALA A 256 -25.52 4.97 4.28
N LYS A 257 -26.76 4.50 4.49
CA LYS A 257 -27.63 4.96 5.58
C LYS A 257 -27.08 4.55 6.94
N ASP A 258 -26.67 3.29 7.10
CA ASP A 258 -26.06 2.78 8.33
C ASP A 258 -24.79 3.55 8.68
N ALA A 259 -23.96 3.88 7.68
CA ALA A 259 -22.76 4.69 7.83
C ALA A 259 -23.03 6.20 7.93
N GLN A 260 -24.29 6.64 8.01
CA GLN A 260 -24.71 8.05 8.16
C GLN A 260 -24.16 8.98 7.05
N ILE A 261 -23.97 8.47 5.82
CA ILE A 261 -23.46 9.26 4.69
C ILE A 261 -24.46 9.44 3.54
N HIS A 262 -25.54 8.66 3.52
CA HIS A 262 -26.54 8.68 2.45
C HIS A 262 -27.07 10.10 2.14
N LYS A 263 -27.44 10.87 3.18
CA LYS A 263 -28.00 12.22 3.04
C LYS A 263 -27.05 13.19 2.35
N GLU A 264 -25.74 13.02 2.51
CA GLU A 264 -24.74 13.86 1.86
C GLU A 264 -24.49 13.39 0.42
N ILE A 265 -24.46 12.05 0.20
CA ILE A 265 -24.26 11.50 -1.15
C ILE A 265 -25.35 11.98 -2.11
N ILE A 266 -26.62 12.04 -1.69
CA ILE A 266 -27.71 12.52 -2.56
C ILE A 266 -27.59 14.02 -2.88
N GLN A 267 -26.84 14.79 -2.10
CA GLN A 267 -26.57 16.21 -2.35
C GLN A 267 -25.36 16.43 -3.28
N PHE A 268 -24.57 15.40 -3.57
CA PHE A 268 -23.51 15.51 -4.56
C PHE A 268 -24.10 15.69 -5.95
N LYS A 269 -23.37 16.38 -6.83
CA LYS A 269 -23.83 16.71 -8.19
C LYS A 269 -24.41 15.51 -8.95
N ASP A 270 -23.75 14.35 -8.87
CA ASP A 270 -24.13 13.12 -9.55
C ASP A 270 -24.55 12.01 -8.57
N GLY A 271 -24.85 12.35 -7.30
CA GLY A 271 -25.24 11.42 -6.26
C GLY A 271 -24.22 10.29 -6.09
N TYR A 272 -24.71 9.05 -6.11
CA TYR A 272 -23.85 7.84 -6.02
C TYR A 272 -22.91 7.64 -7.21
N LYS A 273 -23.17 8.30 -8.36
CA LYS A 273 -22.28 8.26 -9.54
C LYS A 273 -21.17 9.30 -9.47
N THR A 274 -21.12 10.13 -8.44
CA THR A 274 -20.07 11.13 -8.25
C THR A 274 -18.70 10.44 -8.21
N MET A 275 -17.77 10.91 -9.05
CA MET A 275 -16.39 10.44 -9.09
C MET A 275 -15.62 10.94 -7.87
N VAL A 276 -15.05 10.00 -7.16
CA VAL A 276 -14.12 10.27 -6.06
C VAL A 276 -12.72 10.41 -6.67
N GLY A 277 -12.15 11.61 -6.62
CA GLY A 277 -10.81 11.87 -7.15
C GLY A 277 -9.75 11.01 -6.47
N GLU A 278 -8.50 11.09 -6.97
CA GLU A 278 -7.39 10.33 -6.42
C GLU A 278 -7.32 10.45 -4.89
N ARG A 279 -7.31 9.32 -4.18
CA ARG A 279 -7.38 9.24 -2.71
C ARG A 279 -8.53 10.05 -2.07
N GLY A 280 -9.61 10.26 -2.81
CA GLY A 280 -10.77 10.99 -2.29
C GLY A 280 -10.56 12.48 -2.11
N ILE A 281 -9.71 13.13 -2.88
CA ILE A 281 -9.35 14.55 -2.73
C ILE A 281 -10.56 15.49 -2.76
N THR A 282 -11.67 15.09 -3.37
CA THR A 282 -12.90 15.86 -3.49
C THR A 282 -13.80 15.79 -2.26
N LEU A 283 -13.49 14.90 -1.30
CA LEU A 283 -14.31 14.62 -0.12
C LEU A 283 -13.66 15.14 1.17
N SER A 284 -14.46 15.50 2.15
CA SER A 284 -13.97 15.80 3.50
C SER A 284 -13.47 14.52 4.20
N GLY A 285 -12.63 14.67 5.24
CA GLY A 285 -12.14 13.54 6.03
C GLY A 285 -13.24 12.65 6.59
N GLY A 286 -14.28 13.27 7.17
CA GLY A 286 -15.44 12.55 7.70
C GLY A 286 -16.27 11.84 6.62
N GLN A 287 -16.40 12.42 5.42
CA GLN A 287 -17.06 11.76 4.29
C GLN A 287 -16.29 10.53 3.83
N LYS A 288 -14.95 10.63 3.73
CA LYS A 288 -14.09 9.49 3.39
C LYS A 288 -14.24 8.35 4.40
N GLN A 289 -14.17 8.67 5.70
CA GLN A 289 -14.35 7.67 6.76
C GLN A 289 -15.70 6.98 6.67
N ARG A 290 -16.80 7.72 6.52
CA ARG A 290 -18.14 7.13 6.44
C ARG A 290 -18.36 6.31 5.17
N ILE A 291 -17.78 6.67 4.04
CA ILE A 291 -17.79 5.84 2.81
C ILE A 291 -17.02 4.53 3.04
N SER A 292 -15.87 4.59 3.73
CA SER A 292 -15.11 3.39 4.08
C SER A 292 -15.87 2.49 5.06
N ILE A 293 -16.56 3.08 6.03
CA ILE A 293 -17.43 2.34 6.95
C ILE A 293 -18.58 1.68 6.19
N ALA A 294 -19.25 2.39 5.26
CA ALA A 294 -20.28 1.81 4.39
C ALA A 294 -19.75 0.63 3.58
N ARG A 295 -18.53 0.72 3.03
CA ARG A 295 -17.83 -0.38 2.34
C ARG A 295 -17.64 -1.61 3.23
N ALA A 296 -17.28 -1.41 4.49
CA ALA A 296 -17.09 -2.52 5.42
C ALA A 296 -18.43 -3.12 5.88
N MET A 297 -19.47 -2.29 5.97
CA MET A 297 -20.79 -2.72 6.44
C MET A 297 -21.67 -3.35 5.34
N ILE A 298 -21.33 -3.21 4.06
CA ILE A 298 -22.18 -3.75 2.98
C ILE A 298 -22.32 -5.27 3.04
N LYS A 299 -21.26 -5.97 3.48
CA LYS A 299 -21.26 -7.42 3.66
C LYS A 299 -21.43 -7.77 5.14
N PRO A 300 -22.44 -8.58 5.52
CA PRO A 300 -22.54 -9.12 6.88
C PRO A 300 -21.31 -9.97 7.22
N SER A 301 -20.61 -9.61 8.27
CA SER A 301 -19.41 -10.31 8.73
C SER A 301 -19.53 -10.76 10.18
N PRO A 302 -19.02 -11.94 10.56
CA PRO A 302 -19.00 -12.42 11.94
C PRO A 302 -18.21 -11.49 12.88
N ILE A 303 -17.18 -10.83 12.35
CA ILE A 303 -16.30 -9.96 13.09
C ILE A 303 -16.17 -8.62 12.36
N TYR A 304 -16.41 -7.52 13.08
CA TYR A 304 -16.15 -6.17 12.63
C TYR A 304 -15.01 -5.58 13.45
N LEU A 305 -13.98 -5.09 12.77
CA LEU A 305 -12.78 -4.52 13.37
C LEU A 305 -12.60 -3.09 12.85
N PHE A 306 -12.79 -2.12 13.74
CA PHE A 306 -12.73 -0.69 13.45
C PHE A 306 -11.46 -0.11 14.10
N ASP A 307 -10.48 0.34 13.30
CA ASP A 307 -9.23 0.91 13.80
C ASP A 307 -9.24 2.43 13.61
N ASP A 308 -9.48 3.15 14.69
CA ASP A 308 -9.51 4.63 14.84
C ASP A 308 -10.27 5.37 13.72
N CYS A 309 -11.23 4.69 13.09
CA CYS A 309 -11.94 5.17 11.91
C CYS A 309 -13.08 6.18 12.24
N LEU A 310 -13.26 6.54 13.52
CA LEU A 310 -14.27 7.50 13.97
C LEU A 310 -13.67 8.88 14.29
N SER A 311 -12.37 9.02 14.25
CA SER A 311 -11.64 10.20 14.74
C SER A 311 -11.93 11.53 14.01
N ALA A 312 -12.36 11.48 12.73
CA ALA A 312 -12.71 12.65 11.94
C ALA A 312 -14.23 12.94 11.91
N LEU A 313 -15.02 12.23 12.72
CA LEU A 313 -16.45 12.43 12.83
C LEU A 313 -16.79 13.39 13.97
N ASP A 314 -17.92 14.12 13.82
CA ASP A 314 -18.52 14.84 14.92
C ASP A 314 -19.23 13.87 15.88
N VAL A 315 -19.37 14.27 17.14
CA VAL A 315 -19.92 13.44 18.21
C VAL A 315 -21.32 12.90 17.91
N LYS A 316 -22.15 13.69 17.24
CA LYS A 316 -23.52 13.29 16.90
C LYS A 316 -23.54 12.19 15.83
N THR A 317 -22.75 12.35 14.78
CA THR A 317 -22.62 11.36 13.68
C THR A 317 -21.99 10.06 14.20
N GLU A 318 -20.97 10.19 15.05
CA GLU A 318 -20.30 9.07 15.70
C GLU A 318 -21.29 8.22 16.52
N LYS A 319 -22.10 8.88 17.38
CA LYS A 319 -23.14 8.22 18.18
C LYS A 319 -24.17 7.48 17.30
N GLN A 320 -24.70 8.14 16.27
CA GLN A 320 -25.68 7.55 15.37
C GLN A 320 -25.10 6.34 14.62
N LEU A 321 -23.84 6.41 14.22
CA LEU A 321 -23.16 5.32 13.55
C LEU A 321 -22.99 4.10 14.45
N ILE A 322 -22.60 4.31 15.71
CA ILE A 322 -22.43 3.23 16.66
C ILE A 322 -23.79 2.63 17.06
N GLU A 323 -24.84 3.45 17.17
CA GLU A 323 -26.20 2.95 17.35
C GLU A 323 -26.65 2.09 16.15
N ALA A 324 -26.39 2.51 14.92
CA ALA A 324 -26.69 1.72 13.72
C ALA A 324 -25.94 0.39 13.70
N MET A 325 -24.65 0.40 14.08
CA MET A 325 -23.85 -0.84 14.22
C MET A 325 -24.44 -1.78 15.28
N ASN A 326 -24.94 -1.22 16.38
CA ASN A 326 -25.56 -2.00 17.46
C ASN A 326 -26.87 -2.67 17.05
N GLN A 327 -27.64 -2.03 16.16
CA GLN A 327 -28.94 -2.55 15.71
C GLN A 327 -28.82 -3.58 14.59
N ARG A 328 -27.76 -3.54 13.80
CA ARG A 328 -27.65 -4.31 12.55
C ARG A 328 -27.48 -5.81 12.78
N ASP A 329 -26.62 -6.23 13.69
CA ASP A 329 -26.41 -7.66 13.99
C ASP A 329 -25.95 -7.86 15.45
N SER A 330 -26.86 -8.35 16.28
CA SER A 330 -26.57 -8.66 17.69
C SER A 330 -25.67 -9.88 17.89
N LYS A 331 -25.35 -10.63 16.81
CA LYS A 331 -24.55 -11.86 16.88
C LYS A 331 -23.10 -11.63 16.47
N SER A 332 -22.78 -10.54 15.77
CA SER A 332 -21.43 -10.25 15.32
C SER A 332 -20.56 -9.71 16.45
N THR A 333 -19.33 -10.15 16.50
CA THR A 333 -18.29 -9.62 17.40
C THR A 333 -17.80 -8.28 16.87
N ILE A 334 -17.78 -7.24 17.70
CA ILE A 334 -17.36 -5.89 17.31
C ILE A 334 -16.16 -5.49 18.16
N ILE A 335 -15.09 -5.10 17.51
CA ILE A 335 -13.89 -4.53 18.13
C ILE A 335 -13.72 -3.10 17.62
N LEU A 336 -13.83 -2.14 18.51
CA LEU A 336 -13.55 -0.74 18.22
C LEU A 336 -12.21 -0.34 18.86
N ILE A 337 -11.26 -0.01 18.03
CA ILE A 337 -9.97 0.54 18.46
C ILE A 337 -10.03 2.05 18.35
N THR A 338 -9.66 2.76 19.41
CA THR A 338 -9.69 4.23 19.45
C THR A 338 -8.80 4.79 20.53
N HIS A 339 -8.58 6.08 20.51
CA HIS A 339 -7.93 6.83 21.58
C HIS A 339 -8.93 7.60 22.47
N ARG A 340 -10.24 7.51 22.15
CA ARG A 340 -11.33 8.16 22.89
C ARG A 340 -12.14 7.14 23.67
N ILE A 341 -12.69 7.58 24.81
CA ILE A 341 -13.63 6.80 25.62
C ILE A 341 -15.03 7.33 25.32
N PHE A 342 -15.96 6.42 25.07
CA PHE A 342 -17.34 6.69 24.76
C PHE A 342 -18.25 6.18 25.87
N ASN A 343 -18.82 7.09 26.67
CA ASN A 343 -19.73 6.72 27.78
C ASN A 343 -21.06 6.13 27.36
N GLN A 344 -21.43 6.36 26.12
CA GLN A 344 -22.80 6.05 25.63
C GLN A 344 -22.86 4.70 24.94
N LEU A 345 -21.75 3.95 24.93
CA LEU A 345 -21.66 2.67 24.24
C LEU A 345 -21.66 1.52 25.23
N ASN A 346 -22.62 0.62 25.06
CA ASN A 346 -22.69 -0.62 25.83
C ASN A 346 -21.62 -1.62 25.35
N PHE A 347 -20.34 -1.30 25.59
CA PHE A 347 -19.27 -2.28 25.45
C PHE A 347 -19.32 -3.26 26.62
N HIS A 348 -19.18 -4.55 26.29
CA HIS A 348 -19.09 -5.60 27.30
C HIS A 348 -17.81 -5.49 28.11
N LYS A 349 -16.70 -5.14 27.43
CA LYS A 349 -15.40 -4.91 28.06
C LYS A 349 -14.59 -3.86 27.34
N VAL A 350 -13.70 -3.25 28.11
CA VAL A 350 -12.65 -2.36 27.62
C VAL A 350 -11.31 -2.99 27.90
N LEU A 351 -10.44 -3.05 26.88
CA LEU A 351 -9.05 -3.44 26.98
C LEU A 351 -8.18 -2.19 26.85
N VAL A 352 -7.34 -1.95 27.84
CA VAL A 352 -6.42 -0.81 27.87
C VAL A 352 -5.02 -1.28 27.55
N LEU A 353 -4.46 -0.78 26.44
CA LEU A 353 -3.08 -1.04 26.05
C LEU A 353 -2.17 0.11 26.47
N HIS A 354 -1.05 -0.24 27.09
CA HIS A 354 0.01 0.69 27.46
C HIS A 354 1.37 0.07 27.17
N ASP A 355 2.17 0.75 26.35
CA ASP A 355 3.53 0.33 25.95
C ASP A 355 3.59 -1.14 25.52
N GLY A 356 2.68 -1.53 24.62
CA GLY A 356 2.62 -2.89 24.08
C GLY A 356 2.13 -3.97 25.04
N LYS A 357 1.60 -3.61 26.21
CA LYS A 357 1.09 -4.55 27.23
C LYS A 357 -0.37 -4.29 27.55
N VAL A 358 -1.07 -5.31 27.99
CA VAL A 358 -2.40 -5.16 28.58
C VAL A 358 -2.25 -4.58 29.97
N ALA A 359 -2.65 -3.30 30.13
CA ALA A 359 -2.65 -2.65 31.41
C ALA A 359 -3.87 -3.01 32.25
N GLU A 360 -5.06 -2.97 31.64
CA GLU A 360 -6.33 -3.22 32.31
C GLU A 360 -7.33 -3.88 31.37
N ILE A 361 -8.18 -4.77 31.91
CA ILE A 361 -9.38 -5.31 31.24
C ILE A 361 -10.53 -5.30 32.23
N GLY A 362 -11.69 -4.83 31.80
CA GLY A 362 -12.91 -4.84 32.61
C GLY A 362 -14.07 -4.12 31.95
N SER A 363 -15.23 -4.08 32.61
CA SER A 363 -16.32 -3.21 32.22
C SER A 363 -15.95 -1.73 32.49
N HIS A 364 -16.69 -0.79 31.90
CA HIS A 364 -16.53 0.63 32.20
C HIS A 364 -16.58 0.91 33.73
N GLU A 365 -17.59 0.35 34.41
CA GLU A 365 -17.79 0.53 35.82
C GLU A 365 -16.66 -0.05 36.68
N ASP A 366 -16.20 -1.26 36.34
CA ASP A 366 -15.06 -1.89 37.02
C ASP A 366 -13.80 -1.06 36.91
N LEU A 367 -13.50 -0.55 35.71
CA LEU A 367 -12.29 0.24 35.46
C LEU A 367 -12.36 1.63 36.09
N MET A 368 -13.54 2.25 36.12
CA MET A 368 -13.74 3.52 36.86
C MET A 368 -13.54 3.34 38.36
N ASN A 369 -14.03 2.24 38.95
CA ASN A 369 -13.89 1.94 40.34
C ASN A 369 -12.44 1.64 40.76
N ARG A 370 -11.67 0.99 39.88
CA ARG A 370 -10.23 0.70 40.09
C ARG A 370 -9.35 1.94 40.14
N LYS A 371 -9.81 3.07 39.56
CA LYS A 371 -9.07 4.35 39.50
C LYS A 371 -7.66 4.19 38.93
N GLY A 372 -7.49 3.31 37.92
CA GLY A 372 -6.23 3.03 37.28
C GLY A 372 -6.01 3.88 36.02
N TYR A 373 -5.26 3.35 35.05
CA TYR A 373 -4.89 4.03 33.82
C TYR A 373 -6.10 4.44 32.96
N TYR A 374 -7.15 3.59 32.94
CA TYR A 374 -8.43 3.91 32.27
C TYR A 374 -9.07 5.17 32.88
N TYR A 375 -9.16 5.24 34.21
CA TYR A 375 -9.73 6.38 34.92
C TYR A 375 -8.96 7.68 34.63
N ASP A 376 -7.64 7.60 34.55
CA ASP A 376 -6.80 8.77 34.22
C ASP A 376 -7.05 9.29 32.81
N ILE A 377 -7.21 8.39 31.82
CA ILE A 377 -7.57 8.76 30.45
C ILE A 377 -8.94 9.42 30.44
N TYR A 378 -9.92 8.81 31.10
CA TYR A 378 -11.28 9.31 31.18
C TYR A 378 -11.34 10.72 31.79
N LYS A 379 -10.72 10.94 32.91
CA LYS A 379 -10.66 12.25 33.56
C LYS A 379 -9.97 13.32 32.71
N LYS A 380 -8.92 12.97 32.03
CA LYS A 380 -8.24 13.89 31.08
C LYS A 380 -9.11 14.28 29.88
N GLN A 381 -9.97 13.39 29.39
CA GLN A 381 -10.92 13.69 28.33
C GLN A 381 -12.05 14.59 28.84
N GLU A 382 -12.60 14.30 30.02
CA GLU A 382 -13.63 15.11 30.65
C GLU A 382 -13.14 16.57 30.87
N MET A 383 -11.92 16.75 31.38
CA MET A 383 -11.31 18.07 31.60
C MET A 383 -11.06 18.86 30.28
N ARG A 384 -10.93 18.19 29.14
CA ARG A 384 -10.74 18.83 27.84
C ARG A 384 -12.05 19.24 27.16
N GLY A 385 -13.19 19.06 27.80
CA GLY A 385 -14.50 19.38 27.28
C GLY A 385 -14.91 18.53 26.05
N VAL A 386 -14.27 17.39 25.88
CA VAL A 386 -14.72 16.38 24.91
C VAL A 386 -15.95 15.75 25.55
N GLU A 387 -17.14 15.97 24.96
CA GLU A 387 -18.35 15.27 25.39
C GLU A 387 -18.12 13.76 25.31
N LEU A 388 -18.29 13.12 26.44
CA LEU A 388 -18.07 11.69 26.67
C LEU A 388 -19.33 10.89 26.31
#